data_be5cd29677446d78af6bc87a4f42676c
#
_entry.id   be5cd29677446d78af6bc87a4f42676c
#
_cell.length_a   1.000
_cell.length_b   1.000
_cell.length_c   1.000
_cell.angle_alpha   90.00
_cell.angle_beta   90.00
_cell.angle_gamma   90.00
#
_symmetry.space_group_name_H-M   'P 1'
#
loop_
_entity.id
_entity.type
_entity.pdbx_description
1 polymer ?
#
loop_
_entity_poly.entity_id
_entity_poly.type
_entity_poly.pdbx_seq_one_letter_code
_entity_poly.pdbx_strand_id
1 'polypeptide(L)'
;VLKVDRDWLIHGIGEVEGTSPFIESPDEAFVSIAHASPRPSMGGGAVVEEHEDTADRAYHFRRSWIRHSLKASPSQLRIMHVAGDSMAPTLLDGDAVLVDMTRRAPNPPGIFVLDDGLGLVAKRLEHIPNSDPPGVRVMSDNRVYSPYERTAEEIHIVGRIRWFAREI
;
A
#
# COMPACT_ATOMS: atom_id res chain seq x y z
N VAL A 1 -0.19 24.89 -15.85
CA VAL A 1 1.13 24.92 -16.48
C VAL A 1 2.07 25.57 -15.47
N LEU A 2 2.95 24.78 -14.87
CA LEU A 2 4.01 25.27 -13.98
C LEU A 2 4.97 26.13 -14.81
N LYS A 3 5.04 27.44 -14.51
CA LYS A 3 6.10 28.31 -15.00
C LYS A 3 7.29 28.15 -14.06
N VAL A 4 8.22 27.32 -14.48
CA VAL A 4 9.50 27.15 -13.77
C VAL A 4 10.59 27.79 -14.61
N ASP A 5 11.43 28.61 -13.99
CA ASP A 5 12.57 29.22 -14.65
C ASP A 5 13.58 28.17 -15.11
N ARG A 6 14.14 28.34 -16.33
CA ARG A 6 15.08 27.40 -16.90
C ARG A 6 16.40 27.31 -16.12
N ASP A 7 16.84 28.43 -15.53
CA ASP A 7 18.10 28.48 -14.79
C ASP A 7 17.95 27.80 -13.42
N TRP A 8 16.75 27.84 -12.83
CA TRP A 8 16.42 27.06 -11.64
C TRP A 8 16.46 25.54 -11.92
N LEU A 9 15.91 25.10 -13.06
CA LEU A 9 15.91 23.68 -13.46
C LEU A 9 17.33 23.13 -13.70
N ILE A 10 18.26 23.94 -14.19
CA ILE A 10 19.60 23.50 -14.59
C ILE A 10 20.62 23.68 -13.47
N HIS A 11 20.49 24.77 -12.70
CA HIS A 11 21.52 25.20 -11.75
C HIS A 11 21.03 25.32 -10.31
N GLY A 12 19.72 25.18 -10.06
CA GLY A 12 19.14 25.37 -8.74
C GLY A 12 19.20 26.80 -8.21
N ILE A 13 19.47 27.79 -9.07
CA ILE A 13 19.62 29.18 -8.72
C ILE A 13 18.41 29.97 -9.23
N GLY A 14 17.70 30.67 -8.34
CA GLY A 14 16.52 31.47 -8.66
C GLY A 14 15.31 31.15 -7.79
N GLU A 15 14.29 32.00 -7.86
CA GLU A 15 13.02 31.81 -7.14
C GLU A 15 12.01 31.11 -8.05
N VAL A 16 11.30 30.14 -7.49
CA VAL A 16 10.14 29.53 -8.15
C VAL A 16 8.93 30.40 -7.84
N GLU A 17 8.46 31.18 -8.83
CA GLU A 17 7.19 31.91 -8.68
C GLU A 17 6.04 30.92 -8.48
N GLY A 18 5.40 30.99 -7.33
CA GLY A 18 4.26 30.16 -6.97
C GLY A 18 4.43 29.35 -5.68
N THR A 19 5.43 29.64 -4.88
CA THR A 19 5.49 29.12 -3.52
C THR A 19 4.30 29.65 -2.73
N SER A 20 3.35 28.76 -2.44
CA SER A 20 2.23 29.08 -1.55
C SER A 20 2.77 29.61 -0.22
N PRO A 21 2.25 30.74 0.30
CA PRO A 21 2.71 31.32 1.57
C PRO A 21 2.35 30.47 2.80
N PHE A 22 1.78 29.30 2.61
CA PHE A 22 1.52 28.34 3.67
C PHE A 22 2.62 27.30 3.72
N ILE A 23 3.77 27.68 4.27
CA ILE A 23 4.72 26.73 4.83
C ILE A 23 4.15 26.36 6.20
N GLU A 24 3.30 25.32 6.24
CA GLU A 24 3.11 24.56 7.49
C GLU A 24 4.50 24.14 7.98
N SER A 25 4.73 24.29 9.30
CA SER A 25 5.99 23.83 9.88
C SER A 25 6.29 22.41 9.36
N PRO A 26 7.53 22.09 8.97
CA PRO A 26 7.87 20.80 8.37
C PRO A 26 7.34 19.61 9.15
N ASP A 27 7.27 19.70 10.48
CA ASP A 27 6.78 18.63 11.36
C ASP A 27 5.27 18.39 11.27
N GLU A 28 4.47 19.41 10.87
CA GLU A 28 3.02 19.23 10.71
C GLU A 28 2.63 18.78 9.29
N ALA A 29 3.48 19.07 8.31
CA ALA A 29 3.20 18.77 6.89
C ALA A 29 3.34 17.30 6.55
N PHE A 30 4.19 16.56 7.27
CA PHE A 30 4.49 15.15 7.01
C PHE A 30 4.08 14.25 8.17
N VAL A 31 3.84 13.00 7.85
CA VAL A 31 3.56 11.95 8.82
C VAL A 31 4.33 10.69 8.44
N SER A 32 4.95 10.08 9.43
CA SER A 32 5.60 8.78 9.29
C SER A 32 4.57 7.67 9.32
N ILE A 33 4.70 6.71 8.42
CA ILE A 33 3.87 5.49 8.40
C ILE A 33 4.73 4.33 8.89
N ALA A 34 4.20 3.61 9.88
CA ALA A 34 4.89 2.48 10.48
C ALA A 34 5.08 1.34 9.46
N HIS A 35 6.25 0.74 9.50
CA HIS A 35 6.55 -0.48 8.76
C HIS A 35 5.95 -1.69 9.50
N ALA A 36 5.34 -2.60 8.76
CA ALA A 36 4.83 -3.85 9.29
C ALA A 36 5.50 -5.02 8.57
N SER A 37 6.10 -5.91 9.35
CA SER A 37 6.63 -7.18 8.86
C SER A 37 5.70 -8.32 9.27
N PRO A 38 5.36 -9.23 8.36
CA PRO A 38 4.61 -10.42 8.73
C PRO A 38 5.48 -11.31 9.61
N ARG A 39 4.97 -11.73 10.76
CA ARG A 39 5.54 -12.86 11.50
C ARG A 39 4.61 -14.06 11.34
N PRO A 40 5.13 -15.24 10.99
CA PRO A 40 4.33 -16.44 11.05
C PRO A 40 3.95 -16.69 12.52
N SER A 41 2.65 -16.63 12.83
CA SER A 41 2.17 -17.03 14.15
C SER A 41 2.05 -18.56 14.17
N MET A 42 2.59 -19.19 15.17
CA MET A 42 2.39 -20.62 15.45
C MET A 42 0.97 -20.82 16.01
N GLY A 43 -0.02 -20.88 15.11
CA GLY A 43 -1.40 -21.18 15.49
C GLY A 43 -2.39 -20.06 15.15
N GLY A 44 -2.90 -20.03 13.93
CA GLY A 44 -4.13 -19.34 13.57
C GLY A 44 -4.05 -17.83 13.34
N GLY A 45 -3.47 -17.41 12.21
CA GLY A 45 -3.50 -16.04 11.72
C GLY A 45 -2.16 -15.30 11.85
N ALA A 46 -1.73 -14.65 10.77
CA ALA A 46 -0.54 -13.79 10.80
C ALA A 46 -0.84 -12.53 11.64
N VAL A 47 -0.11 -12.33 12.72
CA VAL A 47 -0.16 -11.10 13.50
C VAL A 47 0.77 -10.08 12.84
N VAL A 48 0.23 -8.93 12.48
CA VAL A 48 1.01 -7.80 12.00
C VAL A 48 1.56 -7.07 13.23
N GLU A 49 2.82 -7.30 13.56
CA GLU A 49 3.49 -6.58 14.65
C GLU A 49 4.14 -5.31 14.14
N GLU A 50 3.97 -4.23 14.89
CA GLU A 50 4.68 -2.97 14.68
C GLU A 50 6.13 -3.14 15.21
N HIS A 51 7.10 -2.97 14.34
CA HIS A 51 8.48 -2.81 14.77
C HIS A 51 8.73 -1.33 15.09
N GLU A 52 8.88 -1.01 16.37
CA GLU A 52 9.31 0.32 16.83
C GLU A 52 10.77 0.66 16.42
N ASP A 53 11.55 -0.32 16.01
CA ASP A 53 13.02 -0.18 15.81
C ASP A 53 13.45 0.24 14.38
N THR A 54 12.56 0.66 13.52
CA THR A 54 12.95 1.06 12.15
C THR A 54 12.69 2.53 11.85
N ALA A 55 13.08 3.42 12.78
CA ALA A 55 13.11 4.87 12.50
C ALA A 55 13.96 5.19 11.24
N ASP A 56 14.93 4.35 10.92
CA ASP A 56 15.82 4.49 9.76
C ASP A 56 15.18 4.11 8.40
N ARG A 57 13.98 3.52 8.40
CA ARG A 57 13.24 3.11 7.18
C ARG A 57 11.81 3.64 7.13
N ALA A 58 11.51 4.70 7.86
CA ALA A 58 10.18 5.28 7.88
C ALA A 58 9.88 6.00 6.57
N TYR A 59 8.76 5.67 5.94
CA TYR A 59 8.23 6.42 4.81
C TYR A 59 7.43 7.61 5.31
N HIS A 60 7.79 8.80 4.81
CA HIS A 60 7.13 10.04 5.16
C HIS A 60 6.23 10.52 4.03
N PHE A 61 4.97 10.74 4.33
CA PHE A 61 3.99 11.23 3.37
C PHE A 61 3.42 12.58 3.82
N ARG A 62 3.04 13.41 2.85
CA ARG A 62 2.30 14.63 3.17
C ARG A 62 0.97 14.27 3.83
N ARG A 63 0.71 14.82 5.01
CA ARG A 63 -0.53 14.62 5.76
C ARG A 63 -1.76 14.98 4.93
N SER A 64 -1.69 16.07 4.16
CA SER A 64 -2.75 16.51 3.25
C SER A 64 -3.05 15.47 2.17
N TRP A 65 -2.03 14.81 1.61
CA TRP A 65 -2.23 13.76 0.61
C TRP A 65 -2.93 12.53 1.20
N ILE A 66 -2.51 12.07 2.38
CA ILE A 66 -3.18 10.95 3.07
C ILE A 66 -4.65 11.30 3.35
N ARG A 67 -4.90 12.52 3.85
CA ARG A 67 -6.24 12.95 4.25
C ARG A 67 -7.17 13.14 3.06
N HIS A 68 -6.72 13.83 2.01
CA HIS A 68 -7.59 14.23 0.91
C HIS A 68 -7.60 13.25 -0.26
N SER A 69 -6.45 12.67 -0.62
CA SER A 69 -6.33 11.75 -1.77
C SER A 69 -6.62 10.31 -1.39
N LEU A 70 -6.04 9.82 -0.28
CA LEU A 70 -6.30 8.46 0.19
C LEU A 70 -7.58 8.37 1.02
N LYS A 71 -8.00 9.48 1.66
CA LYS A 71 -9.12 9.54 2.61
C LYS A 71 -8.94 8.51 3.73
N ALA A 72 -7.74 8.45 4.28
CA ALA A 72 -7.32 7.51 5.32
C ALA A 72 -6.73 8.24 6.53
N SER A 73 -6.64 7.53 7.65
CA SER A 73 -5.88 7.98 8.82
C SER A 73 -4.49 7.37 8.80
N PRO A 74 -3.42 8.12 9.13
CA PRO A 74 -2.06 7.57 9.19
C PRO A 74 -1.93 6.33 10.08
N SER A 75 -2.63 6.30 11.21
CA SER A 75 -2.61 5.17 12.15
C SER A 75 -3.14 3.86 11.57
N GLN A 76 -3.92 3.94 10.49
CA GLN A 76 -4.54 2.81 9.80
C GLN A 76 -3.78 2.37 8.55
N LEU A 77 -2.66 3.02 8.26
CA LEU A 77 -1.80 2.71 7.14
C LEU A 77 -0.56 1.96 7.61
N ARG A 78 -0.07 1.05 6.78
CA ARG A 78 1.20 0.34 7.01
C ARG A 78 2.01 0.26 5.73
N ILE A 79 3.33 0.32 5.87
CA ILE A 79 4.26 -0.04 4.79
C ILE A 79 4.62 -1.51 4.94
N MET A 80 4.58 -2.24 3.84
CA MET A 80 5.01 -3.63 3.74
C MET A 80 5.88 -3.80 2.50
N HIS A 81 6.75 -4.81 2.47
CA HIS A 81 7.50 -5.16 1.27
C HIS A 81 6.88 -6.39 0.60
N VAL A 82 6.81 -6.31 -0.72
CA VAL A 82 6.35 -7.43 -1.56
C VAL A 82 7.49 -8.44 -1.69
N ALA A 83 7.15 -9.73 -1.58
CA ALA A 83 8.06 -10.82 -1.86
C ALA A 83 7.53 -11.69 -2.98
N GLY A 84 8.43 -12.12 -3.87
CA GLY A 84 8.09 -12.98 -5.01
C GLY A 84 7.56 -12.24 -6.23
N ASP A 85 7.14 -13.00 -7.23
CA ASP A 85 6.81 -12.53 -8.58
C ASP A 85 5.34 -12.68 -8.96
N SER A 86 4.49 -13.13 -8.06
CA SER A 86 3.09 -13.46 -8.38
C SER A 86 2.28 -12.25 -8.87
N MET A 87 2.70 -11.04 -8.54
CA MET A 87 2.05 -9.80 -8.96
C MET A 87 2.81 -9.05 -10.07
N ALA A 88 3.85 -9.67 -10.64
CA ALA A 88 4.56 -9.10 -11.79
C ALA A 88 3.61 -8.99 -13.02
N PRO A 89 3.72 -7.93 -13.84
CA PRO A 89 4.66 -6.80 -13.74
C PRO A 89 4.19 -5.65 -12.83
N THR A 90 3.00 -5.74 -12.24
CA THR A 90 2.40 -4.64 -11.47
C THR A 90 3.21 -4.34 -10.21
N LEU A 91 3.46 -5.37 -9.40
CA LEU A 91 4.36 -5.31 -8.26
C LEU A 91 5.49 -6.32 -8.47
N LEU A 92 6.70 -5.93 -8.13
CA LEU A 92 7.89 -6.78 -8.21
C LEU A 92 8.42 -7.10 -6.81
N ASP A 93 9.28 -8.10 -6.74
CA ASP A 93 10.01 -8.44 -5.52
C ASP A 93 10.77 -7.22 -4.97
N GLY A 94 10.65 -6.95 -3.68
CA GLY A 94 11.25 -5.81 -3.01
C GLY A 94 10.45 -4.50 -3.06
N ASP A 95 9.38 -4.40 -3.87
CA ASP A 95 8.54 -3.19 -3.88
C ASP A 95 7.98 -2.88 -2.48
N ALA A 96 8.05 -1.60 -2.08
CA ALA A 96 7.36 -1.13 -0.89
C ALA A 96 5.92 -0.77 -1.24
N VAL A 97 4.95 -1.27 -0.47
CA VAL A 97 3.51 -0.99 -0.66
C VAL A 97 2.90 -0.31 0.55
N LEU A 98 2.02 0.66 0.31
CA LEU A 98 1.21 1.31 1.33
C LEU A 98 -0.15 0.63 1.40
N VAL A 99 -0.44 0.02 2.54
CA VAL A 99 -1.64 -0.78 2.80
C VAL A 99 -2.60 -0.02 3.71
N ASP A 100 -3.84 0.13 3.27
CA ASP A 100 -4.95 0.67 4.06
C ASP A 100 -5.68 -0.48 4.76
N MET A 101 -5.43 -0.63 6.07
CA MET A 101 -5.93 -1.72 6.91
C MET A 101 -7.45 -1.65 7.15
N THR A 102 -8.10 -0.52 6.80
CA THR A 102 -9.54 -0.36 6.95
C THR A 102 -10.32 -0.88 5.76
N ARG A 103 -9.68 -1.04 4.62
CA ARG A 103 -10.30 -1.46 3.37
C ARG A 103 -10.08 -2.95 3.12
N ARG A 104 -10.99 -3.76 3.67
CA ARG A 104 -10.93 -5.22 3.59
C ARG A 104 -11.96 -5.84 2.65
N ALA A 105 -12.87 -5.03 2.09
CA ALA A 105 -13.85 -5.52 1.12
C ALA A 105 -13.30 -5.42 -0.31
N PRO A 106 -13.37 -6.48 -1.14
CA PRO A 106 -12.89 -6.50 -2.52
C PRO A 106 -13.88 -5.84 -3.51
N ASN A 107 -14.67 -4.89 -3.04
CA ASN A 107 -15.56 -4.06 -3.85
C ASN A 107 -15.29 -2.57 -3.55
N PRO A 108 -14.83 -1.78 -4.54
CA PRO A 108 -14.49 -2.20 -5.91
C PRO A 108 -13.23 -3.10 -5.96
N PRO A 109 -13.04 -3.87 -7.06
CA PRO A 109 -11.87 -4.71 -7.26
C PRO A 109 -10.56 -3.95 -7.10
N GLY A 110 -9.49 -4.65 -6.70
CA GLY A 110 -8.19 -4.03 -6.48
C GLY A 110 -7.13 -5.00 -6.01
N ILE A 111 -5.97 -4.47 -5.61
CA ILE A 111 -4.88 -5.28 -5.07
C ILE A 111 -4.94 -5.18 -3.54
N PHE A 112 -4.85 -6.34 -2.89
CA PHE A 112 -4.96 -6.48 -1.44
C PHE A 112 -3.83 -7.32 -0.89
N VAL A 113 -3.51 -7.09 0.36
CA VAL A 113 -2.73 -8.03 1.17
C VAL A 113 -3.71 -8.94 1.89
N LEU A 114 -3.48 -10.22 1.81
CA LEU A 114 -4.28 -11.25 2.48
C LEU A 114 -3.36 -12.32 3.11
N ASP A 115 -3.89 -13.01 4.09
CA ASP A 115 -3.27 -14.21 4.66
C ASP A 115 -3.85 -15.43 3.94
N ASP A 116 -2.99 -16.24 3.32
CA ASP A 116 -3.35 -17.47 2.61
C ASP A 116 -3.20 -18.73 3.46
N GLY A 117 -2.90 -18.55 4.76
CA GLY A 117 -2.64 -19.63 5.71
C GLY A 117 -1.18 -20.07 5.77
N LEU A 118 -0.33 -19.61 4.85
CA LEU A 118 1.12 -19.81 4.85
C LEU A 118 1.85 -18.49 5.14
N GLY A 119 1.18 -17.36 4.95
CA GLY A 119 1.72 -16.04 5.20
C GLY A 119 0.97 -14.93 4.48
N LEU A 120 1.54 -13.73 4.52
CA LEU A 120 0.96 -12.59 3.82
C LEU A 120 1.37 -12.57 2.36
N VAL A 121 0.38 -12.48 1.48
CA VAL A 121 0.58 -12.40 0.03
C VAL A 121 -0.20 -11.22 -0.56
N ALA A 122 0.34 -10.63 -1.62
CA ALA A 122 -0.38 -9.64 -2.43
C ALA A 122 -1.13 -10.34 -3.55
N LYS A 123 -2.43 -10.05 -3.72
CA LYS A 123 -3.27 -10.60 -4.79
C LYS A 123 -4.27 -9.55 -5.28
N ARG A 124 -4.73 -9.72 -6.51
CA ARG A 124 -5.87 -8.98 -7.04
C ARG A 124 -7.14 -9.69 -6.63
N LEU A 125 -8.03 -8.97 -5.98
CA LEU A 125 -9.30 -9.51 -5.49
C LEU A 125 -10.48 -8.87 -6.21
N GLU A 126 -11.48 -9.68 -6.49
CA GLU A 126 -12.77 -9.29 -7.06
C GLU A 126 -13.88 -10.05 -6.35
N HIS A 127 -14.93 -9.33 -5.95
CA HIS A 127 -16.15 -9.94 -5.43
C HIS A 127 -16.91 -10.65 -6.57
N ILE A 128 -17.37 -11.88 -6.32
CA ILE A 128 -18.18 -12.65 -7.27
C ILE A 128 -19.65 -12.27 -7.07
N PRO A 129 -20.29 -11.58 -8.03
CA PRO A 129 -21.70 -11.18 -7.88
C PRO A 129 -22.62 -12.39 -7.81
N ASN A 130 -23.68 -12.26 -6.98
CA ASN A 130 -24.75 -13.27 -6.87
C ASN A 130 -24.26 -14.68 -6.46
N SER A 131 -23.12 -14.76 -5.77
CA SER A 131 -22.67 -16.03 -5.17
C SER A 131 -23.26 -16.21 -3.78
N ASP A 132 -23.66 -17.44 -3.47
CA ASP A 132 -24.11 -17.85 -2.15
C ASP A 132 -23.40 -19.17 -1.78
N PRO A 133 -22.52 -19.15 -0.76
CA PRO A 133 -22.09 -18.01 0.04
C PRO A 133 -21.30 -16.96 -0.77
N PRO A 134 -21.17 -15.71 -0.25
CA PRO A 134 -20.43 -14.66 -0.93
C PRO A 134 -19.00 -15.09 -1.29
N GLY A 135 -18.66 -14.99 -2.58
CA GLY A 135 -17.39 -15.47 -3.13
C GLY A 135 -16.43 -14.34 -3.50
N VAL A 136 -15.16 -14.64 -3.46
CA VAL A 136 -14.06 -13.78 -3.88
C VAL A 136 -13.19 -14.52 -4.87
N ARG A 137 -12.95 -13.92 -6.03
CA ARG A 137 -11.97 -14.38 -6.99
C ARG A 137 -10.60 -13.80 -6.63
N VAL A 138 -9.63 -14.69 -6.47
CA VAL A 138 -8.24 -14.37 -6.13
C VAL A 138 -7.37 -14.57 -7.36
N MET A 139 -6.69 -13.52 -7.78
CA MET A 139 -5.92 -13.51 -9.02
C MET A 139 -4.49 -13.00 -8.76
N SER A 140 -3.56 -13.56 -9.51
CA SER A 140 -2.20 -13.03 -9.66
C SER A 140 -2.12 -12.23 -10.96
N ASP A 141 -1.40 -11.11 -10.96
CA ASP A 141 -1.17 -10.35 -12.20
C ASP A 141 -0.16 -11.08 -13.12
N ASN A 142 0.71 -11.91 -12.54
CA ASN A 142 1.55 -12.84 -13.30
C ASN A 142 0.71 -14.03 -13.75
N ARG A 143 0.54 -14.16 -15.07
CA ARG A 143 -0.33 -15.17 -15.72
C ARG A 143 0.16 -16.61 -15.58
N VAL A 144 1.36 -16.83 -15.07
CA VAL A 144 1.86 -18.17 -14.74
C VAL A 144 1.05 -18.80 -13.60
N TYR A 145 0.48 -17.96 -12.73
CA TYR A 145 -0.34 -18.38 -11.59
C TYR A 145 -1.82 -18.39 -11.96
N SER A 146 -2.46 -19.53 -11.85
CA SER A 146 -3.89 -19.66 -12.12
C SER A 146 -4.75 -18.96 -11.06
N PRO A 147 -5.84 -18.28 -11.46
CA PRO A 147 -6.80 -17.73 -10.50
C PRO A 147 -7.55 -18.85 -9.78
N TYR A 148 -8.02 -18.54 -8.58
CA TYR A 148 -8.86 -19.44 -7.79
C TYR A 148 -9.96 -18.66 -7.06
N GLU A 149 -10.96 -19.37 -6.55
CA GLU A 149 -12.08 -18.77 -5.83
C GLU A 149 -12.10 -19.27 -4.38
N ARG A 150 -12.52 -18.39 -3.49
CA ARG A 150 -12.71 -18.66 -2.06
C ARG A 150 -14.01 -18.00 -1.61
N THR A 151 -14.61 -18.54 -0.57
CA THR A 151 -15.67 -17.83 0.13
C THR A 151 -15.09 -16.67 0.95
N ALA A 152 -15.93 -15.68 1.26
CA ALA A 152 -15.51 -14.54 2.07
C ALA A 152 -15.04 -14.96 3.49
N GLU A 153 -15.47 -16.12 3.98
CA GLU A 153 -15.07 -16.68 5.28
C GLU A 153 -13.71 -17.38 5.24
N GLU A 154 -13.33 -17.91 4.08
CA GLU A 154 -12.06 -18.65 3.89
C GLU A 154 -10.86 -17.72 3.63
N ILE A 155 -11.11 -16.42 3.40
CA ILE A 155 -10.06 -15.46 3.06
C ILE A 155 -9.91 -14.40 4.13
N HIS A 156 -8.70 -14.25 4.65
CA HIS A 156 -8.41 -13.19 5.61
C HIS A 156 -7.74 -12.00 4.91
N ILE A 157 -8.55 -10.98 4.56
CA ILE A 157 -8.07 -9.76 3.91
C ILE A 157 -7.52 -8.82 4.98
N VAL A 158 -6.21 -8.52 4.91
CA VAL A 158 -5.52 -7.61 5.82
C VAL A 158 -5.79 -6.16 5.47
N GLY A 159 -5.71 -5.80 4.18
CA GLY A 159 -5.97 -4.45 3.72
C GLY A 159 -5.74 -4.26 2.23
N ARG A 160 -6.13 -3.09 1.72
CA ARG A 160 -6.00 -2.72 0.32
C ARG A 160 -4.70 -1.97 0.06
N ILE A 161 -3.95 -2.38 -0.96
CA ILE A 161 -2.77 -1.65 -1.44
C ILE A 161 -3.24 -0.38 -2.16
N ARG A 162 -2.71 0.78 -1.73
CA ARG A 162 -3.13 2.10 -2.21
C ARG A 162 -2.04 2.84 -2.97
N TRP A 163 -0.80 2.45 -2.78
CA TRP A 163 0.38 3.05 -3.41
C TRP A 163 1.56 2.08 -3.32
N PHE A 164 2.53 2.23 -4.20
CA PHE A 164 3.77 1.49 -4.14
C PHE A 164 4.96 2.35 -4.57
N ALA A 165 6.16 1.97 -4.14
CA ALA A 165 7.43 2.50 -4.59
C ALA A 165 8.37 1.37 -4.98
N ARG A 166 9.25 1.66 -5.93
CA ARG A 166 10.26 0.74 -6.44
C ARG A 166 11.60 1.45 -6.52
N GLU A 167 12.64 0.79 -6.03
CA GLU A 167 14.03 1.17 -6.32
C GLU A 167 14.43 0.60 -7.68
N ILE A 168 15.21 1.39 -8.46
CA ILE A 168 15.62 1.03 -9.82
C ILE A 168 17.09 0.64 -9.82
#